data_38d82efe071413093278064fb40e5274
#
_entry.id   38d82efe071413093278064fb40e5274
#
_cell.length_a   1.000
_cell.length_b   1.000
_cell.length_c   1.000
_cell.angle_alpha   90.00
_cell.angle_beta   90.00
_cell.angle_gamma   90.00
#
_symmetry.space_group_name_H-M   'P 1'
#
loop_
_entity.id
_entity.type
_entity.pdbx_description
1 polymer ?
#
loop_
_entity_poly.entity_id
_entity_poly.type
_entity_poly.pdbx_seq_one_letter_code
_entity_poly.pdbx_strand_id
1 'polypeptide(L)'
;MKLAIFLLPAAESDINDHCTFIATTSLEKAADFDRAVFESFDLLSEMPLIGSDRAYLNSKLSGVRMWFVKGFEKYLIFYRPFGNYIEIVRILHSFQDREFILSEEEND
;
A
#
# COMPACT_ATOMS: atom_id res chain seq x y z
N MET A 1 1.51 -13.99 -14.96
CA MET A 1 2.88 -13.44 -14.99
C MET A 1 3.01 -12.36 -13.94
N LYS A 2 4.07 -12.40 -13.15
CA LYS A 2 4.31 -11.39 -12.11
C LYS A 2 4.82 -10.09 -12.72
N LEU A 3 4.20 -8.99 -12.31
CA LEU A 3 4.67 -7.66 -12.70
C LEU A 3 5.78 -7.21 -11.76
N ALA A 4 6.65 -6.33 -12.24
CA ALA A 4 7.64 -5.69 -11.38
C ALA A 4 6.91 -4.78 -10.36
N ILE A 5 7.52 -4.61 -9.20
CA ILE A 5 6.95 -3.80 -8.13
C ILE A 5 7.89 -2.63 -7.85
N PHE A 6 7.36 -1.41 -7.95
CA PHE A 6 8.07 -0.20 -7.60
C PHE A 6 7.50 0.36 -6.30
N LEU A 7 8.32 0.35 -5.26
CA LEU A 7 7.93 0.83 -3.95
C LEU A 7 8.35 2.29 -3.83
N LEU A 8 7.39 3.21 -3.81
CA LEU A 8 7.72 4.62 -3.68
C LEU A 8 8.32 4.91 -2.29
N PRO A 9 9.19 5.93 -2.19
CA PRO A 9 9.84 6.23 -0.91
C PRO A 9 8.87 6.43 0.25
N ALA A 10 7.74 7.10 0.01
CA ALA A 10 6.75 7.32 1.07
C ALA A 10 6.12 6.00 1.52
N ALA A 11 5.90 5.06 0.61
CA ALA A 11 5.36 3.75 0.96
C ALA A 11 6.37 2.95 1.78
N GLU A 12 7.65 3.01 1.41
CA GLU A 12 8.69 2.36 2.19
C GLU A 12 8.76 2.92 3.61
N SER A 13 8.67 4.25 3.72
CA SER A 13 8.62 4.90 5.03
C SER A 13 7.40 4.47 5.83
N ASP A 14 6.24 4.32 5.17
CA ASP A 14 5.03 3.84 5.83
C ASP A 14 5.24 2.45 6.43
N ILE A 15 5.85 1.55 5.69
CA ILE A 15 6.10 0.19 6.18
C ILE A 15 6.95 0.24 7.45
N ASN A 16 8.02 1.03 7.42
CA ASN A 16 8.91 1.16 8.57
C ASN A 16 8.19 1.75 9.77
N ASP A 17 7.38 2.79 9.55
CA ASP A 17 6.65 3.44 10.63
C ASP A 17 5.62 2.49 11.25
N HIS A 18 4.89 1.74 10.43
CA HIS A 18 3.91 0.79 10.94
C HIS A 18 4.58 -0.34 11.69
N CYS A 19 5.69 -0.87 11.16
CA CYS A 19 6.44 -1.92 11.86
C CYS A 19 6.93 -1.43 13.23
N THR A 20 7.46 -0.21 13.28
CA THR A 20 7.94 0.37 14.52
C THR A 20 6.81 0.50 15.54
N PHE A 21 5.65 0.98 15.08
CA PHE A 21 4.49 1.13 15.95
C PHE A 21 4.01 -0.23 16.49
N ILE A 22 3.88 -1.23 15.62
CA ILE A 22 3.44 -2.56 16.03
C ILE A 22 4.44 -3.18 16.99
N ALA A 23 5.73 -2.94 16.76
CA ALA A 23 6.80 -3.48 17.60
C ALA A 23 6.75 -2.95 19.05
N THR A 24 6.12 -1.81 19.27
CA THR A 24 5.96 -1.29 20.64
C THR A 24 5.13 -2.23 21.50
N THR A 25 4.27 -3.04 20.88
CA THR A 25 3.43 -4.02 21.57
C THR A 25 3.96 -5.44 21.40
N SER A 26 4.42 -5.79 20.20
CA SER A 26 4.87 -7.15 19.90
C SER A 26 5.86 -7.16 18.74
N LEU A 27 7.09 -7.58 19.03
CA LEU A 27 8.09 -7.76 17.99
C LEU A 27 7.68 -8.85 17.00
N GLU A 28 7.05 -9.90 17.51
CA GLU A 28 6.58 -11.00 16.65
C GLU A 28 5.54 -10.51 15.65
N LYS A 29 4.58 -9.72 16.12
CA LYS A 29 3.55 -9.18 15.21
C LYS A 29 4.13 -8.20 14.19
N ALA A 30 5.15 -7.45 14.58
CA ALA A 30 5.81 -6.55 13.65
C ALA A 30 6.48 -7.34 12.51
N ALA A 31 7.13 -8.46 12.85
CA ALA A 31 7.74 -9.33 11.85
C ALA A 31 6.69 -9.96 10.96
N ASP A 32 5.56 -10.38 11.54
CA ASP A 32 4.43 -10.92 10.78
C ASP A 32 3.86 -9.89 9.81
N PHE A 33 3.75 -8.65 10.26
CA PHE A 33 3.24 -7.55 9.42
C PHE A 33 4.17 -7.32 8.23
N ASP A 34 5.46 -7.24 8.48
CA ASP A 34 6.44 -7.03 7.40
C ASP A 34 6.33 -8.12 6.34
N ARG A 35 6.25 -9.38 6.78
CA ARG A 35 6.09 -10.51 5.87
C ARG A 35 4.78 -10.42 5.10
N ALA A 36 3.69 -10.09 5.79
CA ALA A 36 2.36 -10.00 5.18
C ALA A 36 2.29 -8.90 4.12
N VAL A 37 3.00 -7.78 4.33
CA VAL A 37 3.06 -6.69 3.35
C VAL A 37 3.65 -7.21 2.04
N PHE A 38 4.78 -7.89 2.08
CA PHE A 38 5.44 -8.35 0.86
C PHE A 38 4.71 -9.53 0.22
N GLU A 39 4.06 -10.38 1.00
CA GLU A 39 3.18 -11.40 0.45
C GLU A 39 1.98 -10.77 -0.28
N SER A 40 1.46 -9.69 0.27
CA SER A 40 0.36 -8.96 -0.38
C SER A 40 0.82 -8.32 -1.69
N PHE A 41 2.04 -7.80 -1.73
CA PHE A 41 2.60 -7.27 -2.98
C PHE A 41 2.72 -8.36 -4.04
N ASP A 42 3.13 -9.56 -3.66
CA ASP A 42 3.21 -10.69 -4.59
C ASP A 42 1.85 -11.00 -5.20
N LEU A 43 0.81 -10.98 -4.39
CA LEU A 43 -0.54 -11.20 -4.88
C LEU A 43 -0.92 -10.10 -5.88
N LEU A 44 -0.65 -8.85 -5.56
CA LEU A 44 -0.97 -7.73 -6.45
C LEU A 44 -0.19 -7.79 -7.76
N SER A 45 1.05 -8.29 -7.72
CA SER A 45 1.85 -8.41 -8.94
C SER A 45 1.29 -9.47 -9.89
N GLU A 46 0.60 -10.48 -9.36
CA GLU A 46 -0.03 -11.51 -10.16
C GLU A 46 -1.46 -11.15 -10.57
N MET A 47 -2.14 -10.36 -9.73
CA MET A 47 -3.54 -9.97 -9.94
C MET A 47 -3.68 -8.46 -9.75
N PRO A 48 -3.11 -7.66 -10.66
CA PRO A 48 -3.04 -6.20 -10.44
C PRO A 48 -4.38 -5.49 -10.38
N LEU A 49 -5.44 -6.11 -10.89
CA LEU A 49 -6.75 -5.49 -10.89
C LEU A 49 -7.66 -5.98 -9.75
N ILE A 50 -7.11 -6.76 -8.80
CA ILE A 50 -7.91 -7.29 -7.70
C ILE A 50 -8.36 -6.20 -6.72
N GLY A 51 -7.56 -5.14 -6.56
CA GLY A 51 -7.90 -4.05 -5.67
C GLY A 51 -9.06 -3.22 -6.21
N SER A 52 -9.78 -2.56 -5.29
CA SER A 52 -10.91 -1.71 -5.68
C SER A 52 -10.42 -0.44 -6.36
N ASP A 53 -11.06 -0.10 -7.47
CA ASP A 53 -10.82 1.16 -8.15
C ASP A 53 -11.53 2.25 -7.35
N ARG A 54 -10.78 3.23 -6.87
CA ARG A 54 -11.32 4.28 -6.03
C ARG A 54 -11.55 5.54 -6.86
N ALA A 55 -12.77 6.04 -6.80
CA ALA A 55 -13.14 7.29 -7.50
C ALA A 55 -12.75 8.48 -6.63
N TYR A 56 -11.50 8.91 -6.73
CA TYR A 56 -11.02 10.05 -5.98
C TYR A 56 -11.39 11.35 -6.68
N LEU A 57 -11.63 12.40 -5.89
CA LEU A 57 -11.92 13.73 -6.42
C LEU A 57 -10.70 14.32 -7.13
N ASN A 58 -9.51 14.01 -6.64
CA ASN A 58 -8.26 14.50 -7.23
C ASN A 58 -7.91 13.63 -8.45
N SER A 59 -7.86 14.26 -9.63
CA SER A 59 -7.56 13.55 -10.87
C SER A 59 -6.16 12.92 -10.88
N LYS A 60 -5.24 13.43 -10.06
CA LYS A 60 -3.90 12.85 -9.94
C LYS A 60 -3.92 11.46 -9.32
N LEU A 61 -5.01 11.10 -8.65
CA LEU A 61 -5.18 9.78 -8.04
C LEU A 61 -5.92 8.83 -8.96
N SER A 62 -6.17 9.22 -10.20
CA SER A 62 -6.84 8.36 -11.18
C SER A 62 -6.02 7.09 -11.37
N GLY A 63 -6.69 5.95 -11.35
CA GLY A 63 -6.05 4.64 -11.52
C GLY A 63 -5.50 4.04 -10.24
N VAL A 64 -5.55 4.77 -9.12
CA VAL A 64 -5.12 4.21 -7.83
C VAL A 64 -6.17 3.22 -7.34
N ARG A 65 -5.70 2.02 -6.97
CA ARG A 65 -6.52 0.96 -6.42
C ARG A 65 -6.15 0.73 -4.96
N MET A 66 -7.06 0.10 -4.23
CA MET A 66 -6.84 -0.18 -2.82
C MET A 66 -7.01 -1.69 -2.55
N TRP A 67 -6.06 -2.24 -1.82
CA TRP A 67 -6.17 -3.59 -1.28
C TRP A 67 -5.74 -3.52 0.19
N PHE A 68 -5.79 -4.62 0.88
CA PHE A 68 -5.40 -4.65 2.30
C PHE A 68 -4.22 -5.57 2.51
N VAL A 69 -3.52 -5.38 3.64
CA VAL A 69 -2.44 -6.27 4.07
C VAL A 69 -3.08 -7.52 4.67
N LYS A 70 -2.72 -8.68 4.14
CA LYS A 70 -3.31 -9.96 4.56
C LYS A 70 -3.10 -10.20 6.07
N GLY A 71 -4.20 -10.40 6.79
CA GLY A 71 -4.14 -10.60 8.23
C GLY A 71 -4.08 -9.32 9.05
N PHE A 72 -3.93 -8.18 8.37
CA PHE A 72 -3.88 -6.85 8.98
C PHE A 72 -4.79 -5.91 8.18
N GLU A 73 -6.07 -6.24 8.13
CA GLU A 73 -7.02 -5.62 7.20
C GLU A 73 -7.27 -4.13 7.43
N LYS A 74 -6.86 -3.60 8.58
CA LYS A 74 -6.95 -2.16 8.81
C LYS A 74 -5.81 -1.37 8.16
N TYR A 75 -4.81 -2.07 7.63
CA TYR A 75 -3.70 -1.47 6.90
C TYR A 75 -3.97 -1.63 5.42
N LEU A 76 -4.04 -0.51 4.71
CA LEU A 76 -4.50 -0.46 3.32
C LEU A 76 -3.35 -0.13 2.40
N ILE A 77 -3.25 -0.90 1.31
CA ILE A 77 -2.23 -0.71 0.28
C ILE A 77 -2.86 0.08 -0.86
N PHE A 78 -2.30 1.25 -1.15
CA PHE A 78 -2.71 2.06 -2.29
C PHE A 78 -1.66 1.90 -3.38
N TYR A 79 -2.10 1.44 -4.54
CA TYR A 79 -1.18 1.10 -5.62
C TYR A 79 -1.79 1.48 -6.97
N ARG A 80 -0.93 1.64 -7.95
CA ARG A 80 -1.37 1.97 -9.31
C ARG A 80 -0.75 0.98 -10.28
N PRO A 81 -1.57 0.16 -10.98
CA PRO A 81 -1.03 -0.76 -11.99
C PRO A 81 -0.75 -0.03 -13.29
N PHE A 82 0.34 -0.41 -13.91
CA PHE A 82 0.71 0.01 -15.26
C PHE A 82 0.83 -1.25 -16.11
N GLY A 83 1.22 -1.09 -17.37
CA GLY A 83 1.24 -2.22 -18.28
C GLY A 83 2.10 -3.39 -17.84
N ASN A 84 3.32 -3.10 -17.35
CA ASN A 84 4.28 -4.16 -16.99
C ASN A 84 4.84 -4.01 -15.59
N TYR A 85 4.27 -3.13 -14.76
CA TYR A 85 4.68 -2.99 -13.37
C TYR A 85 3.53 -2.40 -12.54
N ILE A 86 3.67 -2.49 -11.23
CA ILE A 86 2.78 -1.79 -10.30
C ILE A 86 3.60 -0.87 -9.43
N GLU A 87 3.01 0.27 -9.07
CA GLU A 87 3.63 1.27 -8.22
C GLU A 87 2.91 1.25 -6.88
N ILE A 88 3.64 0.99 -5.80
CA ILE A 88 3.06 1.05 -4.45
C ILE A 88 3.17 2.48 -3.98
N VAL A 89 2.03 3.15 -3.85
CA VAL A 89 1.98 4.59 -3.58
C VAL A 89 2.08 4.88 -2.09
N ARG A 90 1.24 4.24 -1.27
CA ARG A 90 1.24 4.41 0.19
C ARG A 90 0.68 3.17 0.85
N ILE A 91 1.03 2.99 2.14
CA ILE A 91 0.38 1.99 2.99
C ILE A 91 -0.09 2.75 4.23
N LEU A 92 -1.42 2.87 4.37
CA LEU A 92 -2.02 3.72 5.37
C LEU A 92 -2.94 2.91 6.29
N HIS A 93 -2.96 3.29 7.58
CA HIS A 93 -3.95 2.74 8.49
C HIS A 93 -5.31 3.36 8.17
N SER A 94 -6.38 2.59 8.37
CA SER A 94 -7.75 3.00 8.00
C SER A 94 -8.20 4.30 8.69
N PHE A 95 -7.55 4.72 9.78
CA PHE A 95 -7.90 5.96 10.47
C PHE A 95 -7.22 7.20 9.89
N GLN A 96 -6.26 7.03 8.97
CA GLN A 96 -5.58 8.18 8.38
C GLN A 96 -6.45 8.83 7.29
N ASP A 97 -6.27 10.15 7.09
CA ASP A 97 -6.96 10.86 6.01
C ASP A 97 -6.30 10.49 4.68
N ARG A 98 -6.86 9.49 4.03
CA ARG A 98 -6.25 8.84 2.87
C ARG A 98 -6.17 9.76 1.67
N GLU A 99 -7.27 10.46 1.37
CA GLU A 99 -7.28 11.30 0.17
C GLU A 99 -6.30 12.46 0.28
N PHE A 100 -6.24 13.10 1.45
CA PHE A 100 -5.31 14.19 1.67
C PHE A 100 -3.86 13.72 1.56
N ILE A 101 -3.53 12.60 2.21
CA ILE A 101 -2.16 12.08 2.21
C ILE A 101 -1.75 11.64 0.81
N LEU A 102 -2.66 10.97 0.08
CA LEU A 102 -2.39 10.54 -1.29
C LEU A 102 -2.21 11.74 -2.22
N SER A 103 -3.01 12.80 -2.03
CA SER A 103 -2.89 14.02 -2.83
C SER A 103 -1.56 14.69 -2.62
N GLU A 104 -1.06 14.74 -1.38
CA GLU A 104 0.25 15.33 -1.09
C GLU A 104 1.35 14.56 -1.79
N GLU A 105 1.29 13.23 -1.77
CA GLU A 105 2.28 12.38 -2.43
C GLU A 105 2.32 12.66 -3.92
N GLU A 106 1.17 12.81 -4.55
CA GLU A 106 1.09 13.05 -5.99
C GLU A 106 1.51 14.47 -6.39
N ASN A 107 1.52 15.40 -5.45
CA ASN A 107 1.91 16.79 -5.72
C ASN A 107 3.42 17.00 -5.67
N ASP A 108 4.15 16.01 -5.24
CA ASP A 108 5.61 16.05 -5.23
C ASP A 108 6.16 15.62 -6.59
#